data_8c54ee555b505570e4b046e610c084ad
#
_entry.id   8c54ee555b505570e4b046e610c084ad
#
_cell.length_a   1.000
_cell.length_b   1.000
_cell.length_c   1.000
_cell.angle_alpha   90.00
_cell.angle_beta   90.00
_cell.angle_gamma   90.00
#
_symmetry.space_group_name_H-M   'P 1'
#
loop_
_entity.id
_entity.type
_entity.pdbx_description
1 polymer ?
#
loop_
_entity_poly.entity_id
_entity_poly.type
_entity_poly.pdbx_seq_one_letter_code
_entity_poly.pdbx_strand_id
1 'polypeptide(L)'
;MEKVKTRDDSETFVNPHFNESYHSFTGAVEEALRKYVEPTKIRELARSGSFKLLDMFFGLGYNSAMAISIALEENPNCVIEVIGVEKDPLIISKISEVNPKISFYSNYKKFGEGAKEIEVGNVRVKLLVMDAYDAVKLLESDYFDAIFYDPFSPKTQEAMWSVELFENMKRVLKKGGTLATYSCARMVRDNMREAGFNYDDGPKVGRRGPGTIAFR
;
A
#
# COMPACT_ATOMS: atom_id res chain seq x y z
N MET A 1 -5.48 20.25 -4.64
CA MET A 1 -4.17 19.60 -4.32
C MET A 1 -3.14 20.05 -5.34
N GLU A 2 -1.96 20.40 -4.89
CA GLU A 2 -0.83 20.75 -5.75
C GLU A 2 -0.20 19.47 -6.31
N LYS A 3 0.00 19.42 -7.65
CA LYS A 3 0.68 18.33 -8.34
C LYS A 3 2.17 18.58 -8.34
N VAL A 4 2.95 17.57 -7.97
CA VAL A 4 4.41 17.65 -7.86
C VAL A 4 5.05 16.48 -8.60
N LYS A 5 6.15 16.77 -9.31
CA LYS A 5 6.97 15.76 -9.96
C LYS A 5 8.08 15.29 -9.04
N THR A 6 8.27 13.98 -8.94
CA THR A 6 9.33 13.36 -8.13
C THR A 6 10.61 13.14 -8.95
N ARG A 7 11.70 12.71 -8.30
CA ARG A 7 13.00 12.53 -8.99
C ARG A 7 13.03 11.38 -9.99
N ASP A 8 12.15 10.39 -9.87
CA ASP A 8 12.02 9.28 -10.83
C ASP A 8 11.02 9.58 -11.96
N ASP A 9 10.71 10.88 -12.14
CA ASP A 9 9.73 11.38 -13.12
C ASP A 9 8.28 10.99 -12.86
N SER A 10 7.95 10.30 -11.78
CA SER A 10 6.57 10.06 -11.39
C SER A 10 5.93 11.34 -10.83
N GLU A 11 4.61 11.32 -10.72
CA GLU A 11 3.84 12.47 -10.24
C GLU A 11 3.14 12.11 -8.92
N THR A 12 3.05 13.09 -8.02
CA THR A 12 2.31 12.95 -6.77
C THR A 12 1.56 14.24 -6.46
N PHE A 13 0.79 14.25 -5.38
CA PHE A 13 0.06 15.42 -4.92
C PHE A 13 0.42 15.73 -3.47
N VAL A 14 0.35 17.01 -3.11
CA VAL A 14 0.45 17.47 -1.72
C VAL A 14 -0.96 17.57 -1.15
N ASN A 15 -1.18 16.91 -0.01
CA ASN A 15 -2.42 17.04 0.73
C ASN A 15 -2.43 18.39 1.47
N PRO A 16 -3.37 19.30 1.17
CA PRO A 16 -3.37 20.64 1.76
C PRO A 16 -3.73 20.67 3.26
N HIS A 17 -4.43 19.65 3.73
CA HIS A 17 -4.82 19.55 5.14
C HIS A 17 -3.64 19.12 6.02
N PHE A 18 -2.84 18.17 5.53
CA PHE A 18 -1.70 17.63 6.25
C PHE A 18 -0.37 18.30 5.90
N ASN A 19 -0.33 19.06 4.80
CA ASN A 19 0.90 19.63 4.23
C ASN A 19 2.00 18.58 4.01
N GLU A 20 1.59 17.37 3.64
CA GLU A 20 2.46 16.25 3.29
C GLU A 20 2.14 15.75 1.88
N SER A 21 3.16 15.25 1.17
CA SER A 21 2.97 14.61 -0.13
C SER A 21 2.54 13.15 0.06
N TYR A 22 1.67 12.65 -0.85
CA TYR A 22 1.25 11.24 -0.83
C TYR A 22 2.39 10.26 -1.08
N HIS A 23 3.47 10.68 -1.72
CA HIS A 23 4.67 9.87 -1.94
C HIS A 23 5.93 10.68 -1.73
N SER A 24 7.05 10.00 -1.53
CA SER A 24 8.36 10.64 -1.39
C SER A 24 8.77 11.39 -2.65
N PHE A 25 9.34 12.58 -2.48
CA PHE A 25 9.96 13.34 -3.59
C PHE A 25 11.15 12.62 -4.25
N THR A 26 11.68 11.57 -3.63
CA THR A 26 12.79 10.79 -4.20
C THR A 26 12.36 9.87 -5.34
N GLY A 27 11.08 9.49 -5.40
CA GLY A 27 10.53 8.66 -6.44
C GLY A 27 9.38 7.79 -5.92
N ALA A 28 8.16 8.00 -6.43
CA ALA A 28 7.00 7.23 -5.98
C ALA A 28 7.00 5.80 -6.54
N VAL A 29 7.49 5.62 -7.77
CA VAL A 29 7.62 4.30 -8.41
C VAL A 29 8.73 3.48 -7.76
N GLU A 30 9.90 4.09 -7.48
CA GLU A 30 10.98 3.43 -6.75
C GLU A 30 10.55 3.05 -5.32
N GLU A 31 9.83 3.93 -4.65
CA GLU A 31 9.32 3.69 -3.30
C GLU A 31 8.36 2.49 -3.27
N ALA A 32 7.38 2.44 -4.17
CA ALA A 32 6.44 1.33 -4.30
C ALA A 32 7.15 -0.01 -4.49
N LEU A 33 8.12 -0.06 -5.40
CA LEU A 33 8.89 -1.28 -5.65
C LEU A 33 9.70 -1.71 -4.42
N ARG A 34 10.53 -0.81 -3.91
CA ARG A 34 11.58 -1.19 -2.96
C ARG A 34 11.13 -1.23 -1.51
N LYS A 35 10.12 -0.42 -1.10
CA LYS A 35 9.64 -0.42 0.28
C LYS A 35 8.46 -1.34 0.53
N TYR A 36 7.73 -1.71 -0.52
CA TYR A 36 6.50 -2.49 -0.38
C TYR A 36 6.57 -3.82 -1.13
N VAL A 37 6.83 -3.80 -2.43
CA VAL A 37 6.76 -5.01 -3.28
C VAL A 37 7.87 -6.01 -2.97
N GLU A 38 9.14 -5.57 -2.96
CA GLU A 38 10.29 -6.45 -2.69
C GLU A 38 10.24 -7.02 -1.26
N PRO A 39 10.01 -6.21 -0.20
CA PRO A 39 10.02 -6.73 1.16
C PRO A 39 8.91 -7.72 1.47
N THR A 40 7.76 -7.59 0.82
CA THR A 40 6.63 -8.52 0.98
C THR A 40 6.69 -9.73 0.05
N LYS A 41 7.80 -9.89 -0.68
CA LYS A 41 8.08 -11.05 -1.53
C LYS A 41 6.99 -11.35 -2.57
N ILE A 42 6.48 -10.29 -3.21
CA ILE A 42 5.39 -10.42 -4.21
C ILE A 42 5.76 -11.40 -5.34
N ARG A 43 7.03 -11.48 -5.77
CA ARG A 43 7.46 -12.45 -6.79
C ARG A 43 7.30 -13.91 -6.33
N GLU A 44 7.65 -14.20 -5.08
CA GLU A 44 7.45 -15.55 -4.50
C GLU A 44 5.97 -15.89 -4.37
N LEU A 45 5.14 -14.92 -3.93
CA LEU A 45 3.69 -15.09 -3.90
C LEU A 45 3.11 -15.35 -5.30
N ALA A 46 3.59 -14.64 -6.32
CA ALA A 46 3.15 -14.86 -7.70
C ALA A 46 3.54 -16.25 -8.23
N ARG A 47 4.72 -16.76 -7.88
CA ARG A 47 5.14 -18.14 -8.23
C ARG A 47 4.23 -19.21 -7.62
N SER A 48 3.65 -18.94 -6.44
CA SER A 48 2.69 -19.88 -5.81
C SER A 48 1.34 -19.95 -6.52
N GLY A 49 1.10 -19.07 -7.51
CA GLY A 49 -0.09 -19.08 -8.37
C GLY A 49 -1.21 -18.12 -7.96
N SER A 50 -1.26 -17.70 -6.71
CA SER A 50 -2.27 -16.72 -6.25
C SER A 50 -1.86 -16.03 -4.98
N PHE A 51 -2.32 -14.77 -4.79
CA PHE A 51 -2.21 -14.07 -3.52
C PHE A 51 -3.30 -13.00 -3.35
N LYS A 52 -3.49 -12.57 -2.10
CA LYS A 52 -4.39 -11.50 -1.69
C LYS A 52 -3.60 -10.41 -1.00
N LEU A 53 -3.78 -9.18 -1.45
CA LEU A 53 -3.09 -7.99 -0.98
C LEU A 53 -4.06 -6.98 -0.38
N LEU A 54 -3.73 -6.46 0.78
CA LEU A 54 -4.37 -5.27 1.33
C LEU A 54 -3.46 -4.05 1.12
N ASP A 55 -3.95 -3.04 0.41
CA ASP A 55 -3.28 -1.75 0.23
C ASP A 55 -3.98 -0.70 1.10
N MET A 56 -3.54 -0.60 2.35
CA MET A 56 -4.09 0.36 3.32
C MET A 56 -3.51 1.75 3.08
N PHE A 57 -4.42 2.74 2.98
CA PHE A 57 -4.08 4.12 2.58
C PHE A 57 -3.62 4.17 1.12
N PHE A 58 -4.50 3.70 0.26
CA PHE A 58 -4.27 3.45 -1.16
C PHE A 58 -3.75 4.67 -1.95
N GLY A 59 -4.16 5.89 -1.59
CA GLY A 59 -3.74 7.11 -2.26
C GLY A 59 -3.95 7.08 -3.77
N LEU A 60 -2.86 7.18 -4.53
CA LEU A 60 -2.87 7.05 -6.00
C LEU A 60 -2.78 5.58 -6.49
N GLY A 61 -2.64 4.61 -5.59
CA GLY A 61 -2.58 3.18 -5.91
C GLY A 61 -1.26 2.70 -6.51
N TYR A 62 -0.17 3.46 -6.36
CA TYR A 62 1.13 3.07 -6.94
C TYR A 62 1.66 1.77 -6.36
N ASN A 63 1.50 1.58 -5.04
CA ASN A 63 2.02 0.40 -4.34
C ASN A 63 1.40 -0.89 -4.88
N SER A 64 0.08 -0.98 -4.92
CA SER A 64 -0.61 -2.18 -5.42
C SER A 64 -0.51 -2.34 -6.94
N ALA A 65 -0.53 -1.25 -7.72
CA ALA A 65 -0.32 -1.35 -9.17
C ALA A 65 1.07 -1.89 -9.51
N MET A 66 2.10 -1.50 -8.74
CA MET A 66 3.45 -2.05 -8.87
C MET A 66 3.48 -3.53 -8.50
N ALA A 67 2.83 -3.92 -7.40
CA ALA A 67 2.74 -5.33 -6.99
C ALA A 67 2.10 -6.20 -8.07
N ILE A 68 0.99 -5.76 -8.66
CA ILE A 68 0.32 -6.48 -9.75
C ILE A 68 1.24 -6.58 -10.97
N SER A 69 1.90 -5.48 -11.36
CA SER A 69 2.82 -5.47 -12.51
C SER A 69 3.94 -6.48 -12.35
N ILE A 70 4.61 -6.47 -11.19
CA ILE A 70 5.71 -7.39 -10.86
C ILE A 70 5.22 -8.84 -10.78
N ALA A 71 4.03 -9.06 -10.22
CA ALA A 71 3.45 -10.40 -10.12
C ALA A 71 3.13 -11.00 -11.50
N LEU A 72 2.56 -10.20 -12.40
CA LEU A 72 2.23 -10.64 -13.76
C LEU A 72 3.47 -10.80 -14.65
N GLU A 73 4.54 -10.05 -14.40
CA GLU A 73 5.86 -10.30 -15.03
C GLU A 73 6.43 -11.66 -14.61
N GLU A 74 6.28 -12.04 -13.35
CA GLU A 74 6.78 -13.30 -12.80
C GLU A 74 5.92 -14.49 -13.19
N ASN A 75 4.60 -14.32 -13.13
CA ASN A 75 3.61 -15.36 -13.47
C ASN A 75 2.38 -14.71 -14.12
N PRO A 76 2.27 -14.68 -15.44
CA PRO A 76 1.12 -14.09 -16.16
C PRO A 76 -0.24 -14.72 -15.81
N ASN A 77 -0.25 -15.93 -15.25
CA ASN A 77 -1.47 -16.63 -14.85
C ASN A 77 -1.78 -16.49 -13.34
N CYS A 78 -1.01 -15.71 -12.61
CA CYS A 78 -1.25 -15.51 -11.18
C CYS A 78 -2.64 -14.91 -10.94
N VAL A 79 -3.39 -15.50 -10.02
CA VAL A 79 -4.68 -14.98 -9.57
C VAL A 79 -4.42 -13.97 -8.44
N ILE A 80 -4.82 -12.71 -8.66
CA ILE A 80 -4.50 -11.61 -7.76
C ILE A 80 -5.78 -10.94 -7.30
N GLU A 81 -5.97 -10.85 -6.00
CA GLU A 81 -7.02 -10.06 -5.39
C GLU A 81 -6.39 -8.94 -4.55
N VAL A 82 -6.82 -7.71 -4.81
CA VAL A 82 -6.39 -6.52 -4.05
C VAL A 82 -7.60 -5.84 -3.45
N ILE A 83 -7.51 -5.52 -2.16
CA ILE A 83 -8.43 -4.57 -1.52
C ILE A 83 -7.62 -3.31 -1.20
N GLY A 84 -8.00 -2.19 -1.82
CA GLY A 84 -7.49 -0.86 -1.50
C GLY A 84 -8.42 -0.17 -0.50
N VAL A 85 -7.88 0.57 0.46
CA VAL A 85 -8.64 1.40 1.39
C VAL A 85 -8.14 2.83 1.31
N GLU A 86 -9.01 3.77 0.98
CA GLU A 86 -8.72 5.20 0.93
C GLU A 86 -9.91 6.00 1.43
N LYS A 87 -9.65 6.98 2.28
CA LYS A 87 -10.69 7.84 2.84
C LYS A 87 -10.99 9.05 1.96
N ASP A 88 -9.99 9.58 1.27
CA ASP A 88 -10.08 10.85 0.54
C ASP A 88 -10.51 10.63 -0.92
N PRO A 89 -11.78 10.93 -1.29
CA PRO A 89 -12.23 10.80 -2.67
C PRO A 89 -11.53 11.78 -3.63
N LEU A 90 -10.93 12.87 -3.10
CA LEU A 90 -10.20 13.82 -3.93
C LEU A 90 -8.91 13.21 -4.47
N ILE A 91 -8.15 12.46 -3.66
CA ILE A 91 -6.94 11.80 -4.18
C ILE A 91 -7.30 10.70 -5.17
N ILE A 92 -8.40 9.97 -4.95
CA ILE A 92 -8.88 8.95 -5.87
C ILE A 92 -9.20 9.58 -7.24
N SER A 93 -9.85 10.74 -7.28
CA SER A 93 -10.13 11.44 -8.55
C SER A 93 -8.85 11.83 -9.31
N LYS A 94 -7.72 11.99 -8.61
CA LYS A 94 -6.43 12.34 -9.20
C LYS A 94 -5.72 11.15 -9.88
N ILE A 95 -6.18 9.92 -9.68
CA ILE A 95 -5.61 8.73 -10.32
C ILE A 95 -5.63 8.85 -11.85
N SER A 96 -6.67 9.45 -12.44
CA SER A 96 -6.76 9.67 -13.88
C SER A 96 -5.77 10.71 -14.42
N GLU A 97 -5.26 11.60 -13.54
CA GLU A 97 -4.38 12.72 -13.92
C GLU A 97 -2.89 12.37 -13.97
N VAL A 98 -2.49 11.19 -13.51
CA VAL A 98 -1.08 10.76 -13.43
C VAL A 98 -0.79 9.55 -14.31
N ASN A 99 0.48 9.45 -14.76
CA ASN A 99 0.93 8.38 -15.65
C ASN A 99 2.29 7.83 -15.19
N PRO A 100 2.34 7.08 -14.07
CA PRO A 100 3.58 6.46 -13.62
C PRO A 100 4.04 5.38 -14.60
N LYS A 101 5.34 5.10 -14.64
CA LYS A 101 5.93 3.99 -15.41
C LYS A 101 5.66 2.64 -14.74
N ILE A 102 4.39 2.28 -14.60
CA ILE A 102 3.90 1.03 -14.00
C ILE A 102 2.94 0.39 -15.00
N SER A 103 3.25 -0.80 -15.49
CA SER A 103 2.54 -1.42 -16.64
C SER A 103 1.05 -1.62 -16.39
N PHE A 104 0.65 -2.01 -15.18
CA PHE A 104 -0.76 -2.24 -14.83
C PHE A 104 -1.55 -0.96 -14.58
N TYR A 105 -0.88 0.19 -14.35
CA TYR A 105 -1.50 1.40 -13.82
C TYR A 105 -2.61 2.00 -14.71
N SER A 106 -2.54 1.83 -16.01
CA SER A 106 -3.57 2.33 -16.92
C SER A 106 -4.99 1.83 -16.58
N ASN A 107 -5.09 0.63 -15.98
CA ASN A 107 -6.36 0.07 -15.52
C ASN A 107 -6.94 0.80 -14.32
N TYR A 108 -6.08 1.40 -13.46
CA TYR A 108 -6.49 2.14 -12.27
C TYR A 108 -7.17 3.48 -12.58
N LYS A 109 -7.00 4.02 -13.79
CA LYS A 109 -7.68 5.27 -14.22
C LYS A 109 -9.19 5.20 -14.05
N LYS A 110 -9.78 4.01 -14.17
CA LYS A 110 -11.20 3.77 -13.92
C LYS A 110 -11.64 4.14 -12.49
N PHE A 111 -10.76 4.04 -11.50
CA PHE A 111 -11.06 4.51 -10.14
C PHE A 111 -11.21 6.03 -10.10
N GLY A 112 -10.35 6.77 -10.80
CA GLY A 112 -10.49 8.22 -10.96
C GLY A 112 -11.76 8.64 -11.68
N GLU A 113 -12.35 7.74 -12.47
CA GLU A 113 -13.64 7.92 -13.18
C GLU A 113 -14.85 7.44 -12.35
N GLY A 114 -14.61 6.97 -11.10
CA GLY A 114 -15.67 6.59 -10.15
C GLY A 114 -15.93 5.10 -10.03
N ALA A 115 -15.18 4.22 -10.71
CA ALA A 115 -15.27 2.79 -10.46
C ALA A 115 -14.88 2.47 -9.00
N LYS A 116 -15.52 1.45 -8.42
CA LYS A 116 -15.17 0.92 -7.10
C LYS A 116 -14.49 -0.43 -7.18
N GLU A 117 -14.51 -1.04 -8.33
CA GLU A 117 -13.91 -2.34 -8.60
C GLU A 117 -13.49 -2.41 -10.07
N ILE A 118 -12.39 -3.09 -10.32
CA ILE A 118 -11.91 -3.42 -11.67
C ILE A 118 -11.51 -4.89 -11.73
N GLU A 119 -11.80 -5.51 -12.86
CA GLU A 119 -11.35 -6.87 -13.19
C GLU A 119 -10.62 -6.83 -14.53
N VAL A 120 -9.41 -7.41 -14.56
CA VAL A 120 -8.56 -7.49 -15.75
C VAL A 120 -7.88 -8.86 -15.76
N GLY A 121 -8.34 -9.78 -16.61
CA GLY A 121 -7.87 -11.16 -16.61
C GLY A 121 -8.07 -11.81 -15.25
N ASN A 122 -6.99 -12.30 -14.65
CA ASN A 122 -7.00 -12.95 -13.33
C ASN A 122 -6.80 -11.97 -12.15
N VAL A 123 -6.87 -10.67 -12.41
CA VAL A 123 -6.67 -9.63 -11.40
C VAL A 123 -8.00 -8.98 -11.05
N ARG A 124 -8.33 -8.95 -9.77
CA ARG A 124 -9.46 -8.21 -9.22
C ARG A 124 -8.97 -7.20 -8.20
N VAL A 125 -9.38 -5.94 -8.35
CA VAL A 125 -9.05 -4.86 -7.41
C VAL A 125 -10.32 -4.17 -6.97
N LYS A 126 -10.59 -4.18 -5.67
CA LYS A 126 -11.72 -3.48 -5.05
C LYS A 126 -11.21 -2.31 -4.22
N LEU A 127 -11.80 -1.13 -4.41
CA LEU A 127 -11.49 0.07 -3.65
C LEU A 127 -12.61 0.38 -2.66
N LEU A 128 -12.28 0.37 -1.37
CA LEU A 128 -13.16 0.79 -0.28
C LEU A 128 -12.88 2.27 0.03
N VAL A 129 -13.84 3.14 -0.32
CA VAL A 129 -13.73 4.58 -0.06
C VAL A 129 -14.33 4.87 1.31
N MET A 130 -13.52 4.70 2.37
CA MET A 130 -13.96 4.86 3.75
C MET A 130 -12.79 5.01 4.71
N ASP A 131 -13.09 5.33 5.97
CA ASP A 131 -12.09 5.41 7.03
C ASP A 131 -11.47 4.03 7.32
N ALA A 132 -10.19 4.02 7.69
CA ALA A 132 -9.43 2.80 7.96
C ALA A 132 -10.04 1.96 9.09
N TYR A 133 -10.50 2.60 10.17
CA TYR A 133 -11.15 1.91 11.30
C TYR A 133 -12.49 1.25 10.94
N ASP A 134 -13.21 1.83 9.99
CA ASP A 134 -14.45 1.22 9.50
C ASP A 134 -14.16 0.12 8.48
N ALA A 135 -13.19 0.34 7.60
CA ALA A 135 -12.79 -0.65 6.62
C ALA A 135 -12.34 -1.97 7.27
N VAL A 136 -11.47 -1.90 8.30
CA VAL A 136 -10.95 -3.12 8.94
C VAL A 136 -12.02 -3.99 9.57
N LYS A 137 -13.15 -3.43 10.00
CA LYS A 137 -14.29 -4.19 10.54
C LYS A 137 -14.97 -5.08 9.49
N LEU A 138 -14.84 -4.72 8.21
CA LEU A 138 -15.42 -5.44 7.07
C LEU A 138 -14.48 -6.52 6.52
N LEU A 139 -13.21 -6.51 6.90
CA LEU A 139 -12.21 -7.43 6.38
C LEU A 139 -12.17 -8.74 7.17
N GLU A 140 -12.07 -9.85 6.44
CA GLU A 140 -11.99 -11.18 7.02
C GLU A 140 -10.65 -11.43 7.75
N SER A 141 -10.69 -12.24 8.79
CA SER A 141 -9.48 -12.69 9.48
C SER A 141 -8.70 -13.69 8.63
N ASP A 142 -7.37 -13.73 8.76
CA ASP A 142 -6.51 -14.68 8.06
C ASP A 142 -6.69 -14.67 6.53
N TYR A 143 -6.87 -13.49 5.94
CA TYR A 143 -7.27 -13.37 4.54
C TYR A 143 -6.13 -12.94 3.61
N PHE A 144 -5.30 -11.98 4.02
CA PHE A 144 -4.27 -11.39 3.17
C PHE A 144 -2.91 -12.07 3.33
N ASP A 145 -2.22 -12.26 2.23
CA ASP A 145 -0.84 -12.76 2.19
C ASP A 145 0.17 -11.63 2.43
N ALA A 146 -0.17 -10.42 2.00
CA ALA A 146 0.64 -9.22 2.20
C ALA A 146 -0.24 -8.00 2.53
N ILE A 147 0.32 -7.06 3.31
CA ILE A 147 -0.28 -5.77 3.61
C ILE A 147 0.72 -4.67 3.32
N PHE A 148 0.32 -3.68 2.52
CA PHE A 148 1.01 -2.41 2.38
C PHE A 148 0.35 -1.41 3.32
N TYR A 149 1.13 -0.79 4.20
CA TYR A 149 0.65 0.10 5.25
C TYR A 149 1.30 1.47 5.14
N ASP A 150 0.61 2.42 4.50
CA ASP A 150 1.21 3.67 4.01
C ASP A 150 0.44 4.95 4.38
N PRO A 151 0.07 5.18 5.66
CA PRO A 151 -0.57 6.43 6.07
C PRO A 151 0.43 7.59 6.07
N PHE A 152 -0.08 8.82 6.18
CA PHE A 152 0.77 9.99 6.44
C PHE A 152 1.58 9.82 7.74
N SER A 153 2.59 10.68 7.92
CA SER A 153 3.57 10.50 8.99
C SER A 153 2.92 10.37 10.39
N PRO A 154 3.57 9.65 11.32
CA PRO A 154 3.08 9.54 12.70
C PRO A 154 2.91 10.89 13.41
N LYS A 155 3.61 11.93 12.96
CA LYS A 155 3.45 13.29 13.48
C LYS A 155 2.14 13.94 13.04
N THR A 156 1.65 13.55 11.87
CA THR A 156 0.50 14.16 11.20
C THR A 156 -0.78 13.36 11.43
N GLN A 157 -0.67 12.03 11.44
CA GLN A 157 -1.80 11.11 11.62
C GLN A 157 -1.48 10.04 12.68
N GLU A 158 -1.18 10.44 13.91
CA GLU A 158 -0.82 9.52 15.00
C GLU A 158 -1.83 8.39 15.18
N ALA A 159 -3.14 8.68 15.08
CA ALA A 159 -4.20 7.70 15.23
C ALA A 159 -4.10 6.52 14.25
N MET A 160 -3.58 6.76 13.02
CA MET A 160 -3.39 5.70 12.02
C MET A 160 -2.23 4.77 12.35
N TRP A 161 -1.47 5.04 13.40
CA TRP A 161 -0.36 4.22 13.87
C TRP A 161 -0.63 3.57 15.24
N SER A 162 -1.89 3.49 15.64
CA SER A 162 -2.32 2.94 16.93
C SER A 162 -2.13 1.43 17.04
N VAL A 163 -2.03 0.94 18.27
CA VAL A 163 -2.01 -0.49 18.58
C VAL A 163 -3.27 -1.18 18.03
N GLU A 164 -4.46 -0.56 18.22
CA GLU A 164 -5.73 -1.11 17.72
C GLU A 164 -5.73 -1.38 16.21
N LEU A 165 -5.21 -0.44 15.40
CA LEU A 165 -5.11 -0.67 13.96
C LEU A 165 -4.11 -1.78 13.63
N PHE A 166 -2.98 -1.85 14.31
CA PHE A 166 -2.01 -2.93 14.11
C PHE A 166 -2.55 -4.30 14.56
N GLU A 167 -3.33 -4.37 15.63
CA GLU A 167 -4.06 -5.60 16.03
C GLU A 167 -5.01 -6.06 14.92
N ASN A 168 -5.75 -5.13 14.30
CA ASN A 168 -6.60 -5.43 13.16
C ASN A 168 -5.80 -5.84 11.93
N MET A 169 -4.66 -5.19 11.64
CA MET A 169 -3.78 -5.63 10.55
C MET A 169 -3.27 -7.06 10.79
N LYS A 170 -2.89 -7.37 12.04
CA LYS A 170 -2.47 -8.71 12.40
C LYS A 170 -3.60 -9.73 12.28
N ARG A 171 -4.83 -9.36 12.65
CA ARG A 171 -6.00 -10.23 12.52
C ARG A 171 -6.28 -10.61 11.07
N VAL A 172 -6.23 -9.66 10.15
CA VAL A 172 -6.54 -9.87 8.73
C VAL A 172 -5.39 -10.48 7.93
N LEU A 173 -4.14 -10.35 8.41
CA LEU A 173 -2.96 -10.93 7.79
C LEU A 173 -2.92 -12.44 8.09
N LYS A 174 -2.66 -13.28 7.10
CA LYS A 174 -2.44 -14.73 7.29
C LYS A 174 -1.22 -15.02 8.17
N LYS A 175 -1.18 -16.18 8.80
CA LYS A 175 0.04 -16.70 9.42
C LYS A 175 1.12 -16.85 8.35
N GLY A 176 2.31 -16.32 8.64
CA GLY A 176 3.41 -16.26 7.67
C GLY A 176 3.30 -15.12 6.65
N GLY A 177 2.22 -14.35 6.69
CA GLY A 177 2.07 -13.13 5.88
C GLY A 177 2.96 -11.99 6.37
N THR A 178 3.14 -10.99 5.52
CA THR A 178 4.07 -9.87 5.74
C THR A 178 3.37 -8.53 5.58
N LEU A 179 3.61 -7.61 6.53
CA LEU A 179 3.22 -6.22 6.42
C LEU A 179 4.45 -5.35 6.18
N ALA A 180 4.42 -4.48 5.18
CA ALA A 180 5.46 -3.50 4.92
C ALA A 180 4.98 -2.07 5.15
N THR A 181 5.83 -1.24 5.77
CA THR A 181 5.62 0.20 5.91
C THR A 181 6.92 0.97 5.79
N TYR A 182 6.82 2.21 5.36
CA TYR A 182 7.99 3.08 5.25
C TYR A 182 8.56 3.57 6.58
N SER A 183 7.78 3.52 7.66
CA SER A 183 8.14 4.13 8.93
C SER A 183 8.98 3.20 9.80
N CYS A 184 10.08 3.74 10.34
CA CYS A 184 10.87 3.10 11.40
C CYS A 184 10.80 3.88 12.72
N ALA A 185 9.83 4.76 12.86
CA ALA A 185 9.66 5.54 14.09
C ALA A 185 9.50 4.61 15.29
N ARG A 186 10.15 4.96 16.41
CA ARG A 186 10.15 4.12 17.63
C ARG A 186 8.71 3.82 18.08
N MET A 187 7.87 4.83 18.16
CA MET A 187 6.46 4.68 18.54
C MET A 187 5.73 3.67 17.64
N VAL A 188 5.93 3.74 16.32
CA VAL A 188 5.31 2.80 15.35
C VAL A 188 5.74 1.37 15.64
N ARG A 189 7.04 1.13 15.85
CA ARG A 189 7.57 -0.20 16.14
C ARG A 189 7.17 -0.73 17.50
N ASP A 190 7.09 0.14 18.50
CA ASP A 190 6.62 -0.24 19.83
C ASP A 190 5.14 -0.64 19.78
N ASN A 191 4.28 0.11 19.06
CA ASN A 191 2.88 -0.22 18.84
C ASN A 191 2.69 -1.52 18.05
N MET A 192 3.51 -1.76 17.01
CA MET A 192 3.51 -3.03 16.27
C MET A 192 3.85 -4.21 17.20
N ARG A 193 4.85 -4.05 18.07
CA ARG A 193 5.24 -5.08 19.04
C ARG A 193 4.13 -5.34 20.06
N GLU A 194 3.49 -4.29 20.55
CA GLU A 194 2.36 -4.39 21.49
C GLU A 194 1.18 -5.12 20.82
N ALA A 195 0.89 -4.85 19.55
CA ALA A 195 -0.08 -5.59 18.75
C ALA A 195 0.35 -7.05 18.43
N GLY A 196 1.57 -7.44 18.86
CA GLY A 196 2.08 -8.80 18.76
C GLY A 196 2.74 -9.14 17.42
N PHE A 197 3.17 -8.17 16.62
CA PHE A 197 4.03 -8.40 15.47
C PHE A 197 5.49 -8.60 15.89
N ASN A 198 6.20 -9.47 15.18
CA ASN A 198 7.65 -9.39 15.07
C ASN A 198 8.00 -8.49 13.88
N TYR A 199 9.16 -7.81 13.92
CA TYR A 199 9.57 -6.97 12.80
C TYR A 199 11.08 -6.95 12.62
N ASP A 200 11.48 -6.64 11.38
CA ASP A 200 12.85 -6.39 10.95
C ASP A 200 12.97 -5.04 10.25
N ASP A 201 14.20 -4.59 10.05
CA ASP A 201 14.51 -3.43 9.22
C ASP A 201 14.21 -3.74 7.75
N GLY A 202 13.38 -2.89 7.15
CA GLY A 202 13.19 -2.87 5.70
C GLY A 202 14.31 -2.10 4.97
N PRO A 203 14.23 -1.96 3.66
CA PRO A 203 15.23 -1.26 2.87
C PRO A 203 15.27 0.24 3.19
N LYS A 204 16.47 0.83 3.01
CA LYS A 204 16.69 2.28 3.08
C LYS A 204 16.52 2.87 1.68
N VAL A 205 15.41 3.51 1.43
CA VAL A 205 15.10 4.15 0.14
C VAL A 205 14.68 5.59 0.36
N GLY A 206 15.39 6.54 -0.24
CA GLY A 206 15.05 7.95 -0.20
C GLY A 206 15.11 8.63 1.18
N ARG A 207 15.51 7.91 2.24
CA ARG A 207 15.60 8.37 3.64
C ARG A 207 16.83 7.81 4.32
N ARG A 208 17.24 8.43 5.46
CA ARG A 208 18.34 7.90 6.30
C ARG A 208 17.93 6.64 7.06
N GLY A 209 16.66 6.55 7.48
CA GLY A 209 16.13 5.40 8.21
C GLY A 209 15.60 4.31 7.27
N PRO A 210 15.59 3.04 7.72
CA PRO A 210 14.96 1.94 6.98
C PRO A 210 13.43 2.05 7.00
N GLY A 211 12.74 1.24 6.21
CA GLY A 211 11.34 0.90 6.44
C GLY A 211 11.20 -0.10 7.60
N THR A 212 10.01 -0.62 7.79
CA THR A 212 9.75 -1.73 8.72
C THR A 212 9.00 -2.83 7.99
N ILE A 213 9.42 -4.06 8.19
CA ILE A 213 8.76 -5.27 7.71
C ILE A 213 8.27 -6.02 8.93
N ALA A 214 6.97 -6.22 9.05
CA ALA A 214 6.37 -6.91 10.20
C ALA A 214 5.80 -8.28 9.77
N PHE A 215 5.89 -9.25 10.67
CA PHE A 215 5.53 -10.66 10.44
C PHE A 215 4.50 -11.11 11.48
N ARG A 216 3.53 -11.88 11.00
CA ARG A 216 2.55 -12.55 11.87
C ARG A 216 2.97 -13.98 12.22
#